data_8810342066cf22f23d465a646f81b5f1
#
_entry.id   8810342066cf22f23d465a646f81b5f1
#
_cell.length_a   1.000
_cell.length_b   1.000
_cell.length_c   1.000
_cell.angle_alpha   90.00
_cell.angle_beta   90.00
_cell.angle_gamma   90.00
#
_symmetry.space_group_name_H-M   'P 1'
#
loop_
_entity.id
_entity.type
_entity.pdbx_description
1 polymer ?
#
loop_
_entity_poly.entity_id
_entity_poly.type
_entity_poly.pdbx_seq_one_letter_code
_entity_poly.pdbx_strand_id
1 'polypeptide(L)'
;VLELKMILAVETATAACSVAVCDGSKTFFRYSKEPRSHSEKIISMVGDVLKEAKVSFSMIERLAVTIGPGSFTGLRVGFSVIQGLAFARDLPVVPLCTLEVLAATYRRTHIEKMGDGLVISLLNARMGQCALGGFRWDGNFWSNEIAVCLLAIDTAKRLIHDREPEMVVGDVD
;
A
#
# COMPACT_ATOMS: atom_id res chain seq x y z
N VAL A 1 -23.79 -10.17 7.77
CA VAL A 1 -23.41 -9.35 6.61
C VAL A 1 -22.43 -8.34 7.12
N LEU A 2 -21.15 -8.42 6.71
CA LEU A 2 -20.15 -7.38 6.99
C LEU A 2 -20.65 -6.11 6.26
N GLU A 3 -21.04 -5.13 7.04
CA GLU A 3 -21.36 -3.81 6.52
C GLU A 3 -20.09 -3.23 5.92
N LEU A 4 -20.05 -3.07 4.60
CA LEU A 4 -18.88 -2.56 3.89
C LEU A 4 -18.73 -1.07 4.21
N LYS A 5 -17.77 -0.76 5.06
CA LYS A 5 -17.50 0.61 5.52
C LYS A 5 -16.79 1.42 4.46
N MET A 6 -17.16 2.68 4.34
CA MET A 6 -16.47 3.60 3.43
C MET A 6 -15.09 3.95 3.96
N ILE A 7 -14.06 3.64 3.17
CA ILE A 7 -12.65 3.79 3.56
C ILE A 7 -11.96 4.80 2.66
N LEU A 8 -11.23 5.74 3.26
CA LEU A 8 -10.27 6.59 2.57
C LEU A 8 -8.86 6.10 2.88
N ALA A 9 -8.10 5.75 1.86
CA ALA A 9 -6.73 5.25 1.97
C ALA A 9 -5.72 6.23 1.37
N VAL A 10 -4.56 6.34 2.03
CA VAL A 10 -3.43 7.17 1.59
C VAL A 10 -2.16 6.32 1.55
N GLU A 11 -1.45 6.38 0.43
CA GLU A 11 -0.15 5.73 0.23
C GLU A 11 0.88 6.79 -0.23
N THR A 12 1.99 6.87 0.48
CA THR A 12 3.09 7.81 0.20
C THR A 12 4.47 7.19 0.51
N ALA A 13 4.51 5.89 0.77
CA ALA A 13 5.72 5.19 1.19
C ALA A 13 6.71 4.94 0.04
N THR A 14 6.25 5.02 -1.22
CA THR A 14 7.05 4.76 -2.42
C THR A 14 7.40 6.05 -3.17
N ALA A 15 7.98 5.93 -4.37
CA ALA A 15 8.25 7.07 -5.24
C ALA A 15 6.97 7.71 -5.78
N ALA A 16 5.87 6.98 -5.78
CA ALA A 16 4.55 7.46 -6.12
C ALA A 16 3.76 7.86 -4.87
N CYS A 17 2.70 8.64 -5.05
CA CYS A 17 1.67 8.79 -4.03
C CYS A 17 0.29 8.49 -4.60
N SER A 18 -0.57 7.94 -3.78
CA SER A 18 -1.94 7.65 -4.17
C SER A 18 -2.93 7.90 -3.03
N VAL A 19 -4.15 8.21 -3.43
CA VAL A 19 -5.32 8.32 -2.55
C VAL A 19 -6.44 7.51 -3.16
N ALA A 20 -7.16 6.75 -2.35
CA ALA A 20 -8.31 5.99 -2.81
C ALA A 20 -9.49 6.11 -1.84
N VAL A 21 -10.71 6.08 -2.39
CA VAL A 21 -11.95 5.91 -1.63
C VAL A 21 -12.61 4.63 -2.12
N CYS A 22 -12.99 3.78 -1.18
CA CYS A 22 -13.67 2.51 -1.46
C CYS A 22 -14.92 2.40 -0.61
N ASP A 23 -16.04 2.00 -1.22
CA ASP A 23 -17.31 1.68 -0.56
C ASP A 23 -17.53 0.17 -0.42
N GLY A 24 -16.48 -0.62 -0.73
CA GLY A 24 -16.52 -2.08 -0.75
C GLY A 24 -16.94 -2.69 -2.09
N SER A 25 -17.60 -1.93 -2.96
CA SER A 25 -17.99 -2.37 -4.30
C SER A 25 -17.20 -1.65 -5.39
N LYS A 26 -16.95 -0.35 -5.19
CA LYS A 26 -16.23 0.51 -6.14
C LYS A 26 -15.06 1.19 -5.45
N THR A 27 -13.99 1.38 -6.21
CA THR A 27 -12.81 2.13 -5.77
C THR A 27 -12.55 3.27 -6.74
N PHE A 28 -12.52 4.47 -6.21
CA PHE A 28 -12.06 5.67 -6.90
C PHE A 28 -10.67 6.01 -6.40
N PHE A 29 -9.75 6.41 -7.28
CA PHE A 29 -8.40 6.69 -6.87
C PHE A 29 -7.73 7.80 -7.67
N ARG A 30 -6.75 8.43 -7.07
CA ARG A 30 -5.78 9.32 -7.69
C ARG A 30 -4.38 8.81 -7.46
N TYR A 31 -3.53 9.01 -8.44
CA TYR A 31 -2.16 8.53 -8.45
C TYR A 31 -1.23 9.56 -9.08
N SER A 32 -0.07 9.80 -8.49
CA SER A 32 0.97 10.68 -9.02
C SER A 32 2.34 10.03 -8.87
N LYS A 33 3.12 10.06 -9.96
CA LYS A 33 4.54 9.64 -9.98
C LYS A 33 5.50 10.83 -9.89
N GLU A 34 5.01 12.05 -9.73
CA GLU A 34 5.87 13.23 -9.70
C GLU A 34 6.72 13.25 -8.42
N PRO A 35 8.05 13.21 -8.55
CA PRO A 35 8.94 13.21 -7.39
C PRO A 35 8.77 14.50 -6.57
N ARG A 36 8.87 14.37 -5.23
CA ARG A 36 8.89 15.47 -4.26
C ARG A 36 7.61 16.32 -4.14
N SER A 37 6.51 15.95 -4.78
CA SER A 37 5.26 16.71 -4.73
C SER A 37 4.20 16.10 -3.76
N HIS A 38 4.55 15.06 -3.01
CA HIS A 38 3.60 14.33 -2.17
C HIS A 38 2.91 15.25 -1.15
N SER A 39 3.68 16.09 -0.43
CA SER A 39 3.12 17.00 0.58
C SER A 39 2.20 18.07 0.00
N GLU A 40 2.47 18.53 -1.23
CA GLU A 40 1.70 19.59 -1.87
C GLU A 40 0.40 19.03 -2.51
N LYS A 41 0.45 17.80 -3.02
CA LYS A 41 -0.64 17.23 -3.82
C LYS A 41 -1.61 16.36 -3.03
N ILE A 42 -1.16 15.74 -1.94
CA ILE A 42 -1.95 14.70 -1.27
C ILE A 42 -3.31 15.21 -0.79
N ILE A 43 -3.39 16.43 -0.26
CA ILE A 43 -4.64 17.02 0.22
C ILE A 43 -5.58 17.32 -0.97
N SER A 44 -5.05 17.87 -2.07
CA SER A 44 -5.87 18.09 -3.27
C SER A 44 -6.38 16.76 -3.85
N MET A 45 -5.54 15.72 -3.86
CA MET A 45 -5.93 14.38 -4.32
C MET A 45 -7.05 13.79 -3.45
N VAL A 46 -7.04 14.03 -2.13
CA VAL A 46 -8.15 13.64 -1.25
C VAL A 46 -9.44 14.35 -1.68
N GLY A 47 -9.40 15.67 -1.90
CA GLY A 47 -10.57 16.41 -2.39
C GLY A 47 -11.07 15.93 -3.73
N ASP A 48 -10.17 15.68 -4.69
CA ASP A 48 -10.50 15.22 -6.03
C ASP A 48 -11.13 13.82 -6.02
N VAL A 49 -10.61 12.89 -5.25
CA VAL A 49 -11.16 11.53 -5.19
C VAL A 49 -12.53 11.49 -4.52
N LEU A 50 -12.74 12.28 -3.48
CA LEU A 50 -14.04 12.42 -2.83
C LEU A 50 -15.08 13.00 -3.78
N LYS A 51 -14.71 14.06 -4.54
CA LYS A 51 -15.57 14.68 -5.55
C LYS A 51 -15.94 13.69 -6.66
N GLU A 52 -14.99 12.94 -7.20
CA GLU A 52 -15.24 11.94 -8.24
C GLU A 52 -16.14 10.81 -7.73
N ALA A 53 -15.90 10.33 -6.53
CA ALA A 53 -16.74 9.33 -5.87
C ALA A 53 -18.15 9.87 -5.52
N LYS A 54 -18.36 11.18 -5.60
CA LYS A 54 -19.58 11.88 -5.12
C LYS A 54 -19.86 11.63 -3.64
N VAL A 55 -18.80 11.56 -2.83
CA VAL A 55 -18.83 11.24 -1.42
C VAL A 55 -18.36 12.45 -0.62
N SER A 56 -19.09 12.79 0.42
CA SER A 56 -18.64 13.75 1.44
C SER A 56 -17.66 13.08 2.41
N PHE A 57 -16.65 13.83 2.89
CA PHE A 57 -15.77 13.33 3.94
C PHE A 57 -16.53 12.87 5.20
N SER A 58 -17.72 13.43 5.45
CA SER A 58 -18.60 12.98 6.54
C SER A 58 -19.07 11.53 6.42
N MET A 59 -19.03 10.95 5.23
CA MET A 59 -19.42 9.56 4.97
C MET A 59 -18.26 8.57 5.17
N ILE A 60 -17.02 9.06 5.27
CA ILE A 60 -15.87 8.20 5.54
C ILE A 60 -15.96 7.67 6.98
N GLU A 61 -15.83 6.37 7.14
CA GLU A 61 -15.93 5.67 8.42
C GLU A 61 -14.59 5.14 8.94
N ARG A 62 -13.62 4.96 8.04
CA ARG A 62 -12.26 4.51 8.36
C ARG A 62 -11.25 5.17 7.46
N LEU A 63 -10.05 5.30 7.99
CA LEU A 63 -8.88 5.72 7.24
C LEU A 63 -7.90 4.57 7.15
N ALA A 64 -7.12 4.52 6.06
CA ALA A 64 -6.03 3.54 5.93
C ALA A 64 -4.75 4.25 5.46
N VAL A 65 -3.59 3.80 5.94
CA VAL A 65 -2.29 4.36 5.56
C VAL A 65 -1.21 3.28 5.59
N THR A 66 -0.29 3.34 4.63
CA THR A 66 0.91 2.50 4.66
C THR A 66 1.85 2.97 5.76
N ILE A 67 2.30 2.02 6.60
CA ILE A 67 3.19 2.29 7.73
C ILE A 67 4.65 1.91 7.46
N GLY A 68 4.95 1.46 6.24
CA GLY A 68 6.26 1.03 5.81
C GLY A 68 6.35 -0.47 5.51
N PRO A 69 7.52 -0.92 5.07
CA PRO A 69 8.75 -0.14 4.80
C PRO A 69 8.59 0.83 3.63
N GLY A 70 9.46 1.85 3.57
CA GLY A 70 9.44 2.81 2.47
C GLY A 70 10.18 4.12 2.75
N SER A 71 9.91 5.13 1.94
CA SER A 71 10.49 6.46 2.06
C SER A 71 10.16 7.10 3.41
N PHE A 72 11.19 7.42 4.19
CA PHE A 72 11.04 8.06 5.50
C PHE A 72 10.25 9.39 5.43
N THR A 73 10.55 10.22 4.44
CA THR A 73 9.82 11.48 4.22
C THR A 73 8.39 11.22 3.75
N GLY A 74 8.22 10.28 2.81
CA GLY A 74 6.91 9.91 2.30
C GLY A 74 5.99 9.41 3.41
N LEU A 75 6.45 8.46 4.23
CA LEU A 75 5.67 7.92 5.36
C LEU A 75 5.20 9.03 6.31
N ARG A 76 6.06 10.01 6.63
CA ARG A 76 5.69 11.14 7.49
C ARG A 76 4.62 12.02 6.87
N VAL A 77 4.67 12.26 5.56
CA VAL A 77 3.63 13.00 4.83
C VAL A 77 2.28 12.28 4.96
N GLY A 78 2.23 10.98 4.66
CA GLY A 78 1.02 10.18 4.79
C GLY A 78 0.47 10.17 6.21
N PHE A 79 1.33 9.97 7.20
CA PHE A 79 0.94 10.00 8.62
C PHE A 79 0.36 11.34 9.04
N SER A 80 1.00 12.46 8.66
CA SER A 80 0.53 13.79 9.03
C SER A 80 -0.86 14.06 8.47
N VAL A 81 -1.10 13.69 7.22
CA VAL A 81 -2.41 13.85 6.56
C VAL A 81 -3.46 12.97 7.24
N ILE A 82 -3.19 11.68 7.41
CA ILE A 82 -4.14 10.74 8.02
C ILE A 82 -4.41 11.10 9.49
N GLN A 83 -3.39 11.51 10.23
CA GLN A 83 -3.55 11.94 11.61
C GLN A 83 -4.46 13.18 11.73
N GLY A 84 -4.27 14.17 10.84
CA GLY A 84 -5.14 15.35 10.80
C GLY A 84 -6.60 15.00 10.46
N LEU A 85 -6.81 14.14 9.46
CA LEU A 85 -8.14 13.67 9.07
C LEU A 85 -8.80 12.82 10.15
N ALA A 86 -8.04 11.92 10.80
CA ALA A 86 -8.52 11.10 11.90
C ALA A 86 -8.98 11.97 13.08
N PHE A 87 -8.13 12.92 13.48
CA PHE A 87 -8.43 13.83 14.59
C PHE A 87 -9.69 14.68 14.34
N ALA A 88 -9.88 15.16 13.10
CA ALA A 88 -11.03 16.02 12.76
C ALA A 88 -12.39 15.34 12.94
N ARG A 89 -12.47 14.00 12.95
CA ARG A 89 -13.72 13.26 13.04
C ARG A 89 -13.68 12.01 13.93
N ASP A 90 -12.64 11.86 14.72
CA ASP A 90 -12.41 10.68 15.57
C ASP A 90 -12.54 9.35 14.79
N LEU A 91 -11.88 9.30 13.62
CA LEU A 91 -11.95 8.13 12.74
C LEU A 91 -10.89 7.09 13.08
N PRO A 92 -11.23 5.80 13.11
CA PRO A 92 -10.24 4.74 13.27
C PRO A 92 -9.31 4.66 12.06
N VAL A 93 -8.02 4.43 12.31
CA VAL A 93 -6.98 4.29 11.29
C VAL A 93 -6.53 2.84 11.20
N VAL A 94 -6.49 2.30 9.99
CA VAL A 94 -5.99 0.96 9.67
C VAL A 94 -4.57 1.09 9.14
N PRO A 95 -3.56 0.60 9.85
CA PRO A 95 -2.19 0.54 9.36
C PRO A 95 -2.03 -0.59 8.35
N LEU A 96 -1.33 -0.33 7.24
CA LEU A 96 -1.07 -1.31 6.18
C LEU A 96 0.43 -1.47 5.93
N CYS A 97 0.89 -2.70 5.78
CA CYS A 97 2.26 -2.97 5.35
C CYS A 97 2.42 -2.60 3.86
N THR A 98 3.43 -1.78 3.53
CA THR A 98 3.67 -1.35 2.15
C THR A 98 3.94 -2.53 1.21
N LEU A 99 4.69 -3.54 1.68
CA LEU A 99 5.01 -4.72 0.86
C LEU A 99 3.78 -5.59 0.59
N GLU A 100 2.87 -5.71 1.56
CA GLU A 100 1.59 -6.40 1.38
C GLU A 100 0.70 -5.66 0.38
N VAL A 101 0.64 -4.31 0.47
CA VAL A 101 -0.10 -3.48 -0.50
C VAL A 101 0.47 -3.64 -1.91
N LEU A 102 1.79 -3.77 -2.08
CA LEU A 102 2.41 -4.07 -3.39
C LEU A 102 1.97 -5.43 -3.92
N ALA A 103 2.02 -6.49 -3.09
CA ALA A 103 1.57 -7.83 -3.47
C ALA A 103 0.09 -7.82 -3.89
N ALA A 104 -0.76 -7.20 -3.08
CA ALA A 104 -2.20 -7.08 -3.34
C ALA A 104 -2.49 -6.29 -4.63
N THR A 105 -1.75 -5.21 -4.88
CA THR A 105 -1.90 -4.40 -6.08
C THR A 105 -1.51 -5.19 -7.32
N TYR A 106 -0.39 -5.91 -7.26
CA TYR A 106 0.05 -6.75 -8.38
C TYR A 106 -0.99 -7.83 -8.69
N ARG A 107 -1.45 -8.59 -7.68
CA ARG A 107 -2.47 -9.61 -7.85
C ARG A 107 -3.73 -9.04 -8.51
N ARG A 108 -4.24 -7.91 -8.03
CA ARG A 108 -5.45 -7.28 -8.59
C ARG A 108 -5.33 -6.93 -10.07
N THR A 109 -4.14 -6.56 -10.53
CA THR A 109 -3.88 -6.18 -11.93
C THR A 109 -3.55 -7.36 -12.83
N HIS A 110 -3.25 -8.55 -12.26
CA HIS A 110 -2.85 -9.76 -12.98
C HIS A 110 -3.65 -11.00 -12.57
N ILE A 111 -4.89 -10.82 -12.16
CA ILE A 111 -5.75 -11.86 -11.57
C ILE A 111 -5.89 -13.12 -12.44
N GLU A 112 -5.87 -12.95 -13.77
CA GLU A 112 -5.99 -14.08 -14.72
C GLU A 112 -4.70 -14.94 -14.79
N LYS A 113 -3.59 -14.44 -14.26
CA LYS A 113 -2.26 -15.07 -14.37
C LYS A 113 -1.73 -15.60 -13.05
N MET A 114 -2.40 -15.27 -11.95
CA MET A 114 -1.92 -15.62 -10.62
C MET A 114 -2.81 -16.68 -9.97
N GLY A 115 -2.18 -17.77 -9.53
CA GLY A 115 -2.74 -18.78 -8.65
C GLY A 115 -2.72 -18.37 -7.16
N ASP A 116 -2.63 -19.37 -6.29
CA ASP A 116 -2.48 -19.20 -4.85
C ASP A 116 -1.01 -19.20 -4.40
N GLY A 117 -0.11 -18.80 -5.32
CA GLY A 117 1.32 -18.83 -5.14
C GLY A 117 1.86 -17.76 -4.20
N LEU A 118 3.11 -17.95 -3.79
CA LEU A 118 3.86 -16.99 -2.97
C LEU A 118 4.23 -15.76 -3.81
N VAL A 119 3.89 -14.58 -3.35
CA VAL A 119 4.36 -13.30 -3.89
C VAL A 119 5.42 -12.73 -2.97
N ILE A 120 6.63 -12.51 -3.47
CA ILE A 120 7.67 -11.79 -2.74
C ILE A 120 7.67 -10.33 -3.17
N SER A 121 7.49 -9.43 -2.21
CA SER A 121 7.57 -7.99 -2.43
C SER A 121 8.89 -7.44 -1.91
N LEU A 122 9.49 -6.52 -2.67
CA LEU A 122 10.80 -5.92 -2.40
C LEU A 122 10.75 -4.40 -2.55
N LEU A 123 11.43 -3.70 -1.65
CA LEU A 123 11.70 -2.26 -1.78
C LEU A 123 13.17 -1.98 -1.50
N ASN A 124 13.77 -1.16 -2.34
CA ASN A 124 15.16 -0.72 -2.17
C ASN A 124 15.30 0.08 -0.86
N ALA A 125 16.13 -0.42 0.05
CA ALA A 125 16.41 0.23 1.34
C ALA A 125 17.73 1.01 1.32
N ARG A 126 18.36 1.14 0.13
CA ARG A 126 19.67 1.74 -0.09
C ARG A 126 20.83 0.94 0.54
N MET A 127 22.06 1.41 0.33
CA MET A 127 23.29 0.82 0.89
C MET A 127 23.43 -0.70 0.64
N GLY A 128 22.97 -1.18 -0.54
CA GLY A 128 23.04 -2.60 -0.89
C GLY A 128 22.04 -3.48 -0.14
N GLN A 129 21.00 -2.89 0.45
CA GLN A 129 19.95 -3.60 1.18
C GLN A 129 18.57 -3.41 0.54
N CYS A 130 17.69 -4.36 0.80
CA CYS A 130 16.26 -4.26 0.46
C CYS A 130 15.40 -4.70 1.64
N ALA A 131 14.23 -4.10 1.75
CA ALA A 131 13.15 -4.63 2.57
C ALA A 131 12.41 -5.69 1.75
N LEU A 132 12.20 -6.87 2.33
CA LEU A 132 11.57 -8.02 1.71
C LEU A 132 10.44 -8.54 2.59
N GLY A 133 9.35 -8.98 1.98
CA GLY A 133 8.28 -9.73 2.62
C GLY A 133 7.65 -10.71 1.65
N GLY A 134 7.20 -11.86 2.13
CA GLY A 134 6.53 -12.88 1.32
C GLY A 134 5.08 -13.06 1.75
N PHE A 135 4.17 -13.01 0.81
CA PHE A 135 2.74 -13.01 1.05
C PHE A 135 2.04 -14.05 0.16
N ARG A 136 1.10 -14.79 0.73
CA ARG A 136 0.24 -15.73 0.01
C ARG A 136 -1.21 -15.34 0.12
N TRP A 137 -1.93 -15.48 -0.97
CA TRP A 137 -3.38 -15.28 -1.02
C TRP A 137 -4.08 -16.64 -0.98
N ASP A 138 -5.03 -16.82 -0.07
CA ASP A 138 -5.80 -18.07 0.08
C ASP A 138 -7.20 -18.02 -0.57
N GLY A 139 -7.47 -16.99 -1.36
CA GLY A 139 -8.78 -16.75 -1.95
C GLY A 139 -9.60 -15.69 -1.19
N ASN A 140 -9.32 -15.46 0.10
CA ASN A 140 -10.03 -14.52 0.95
C ASN A 140 -9.11 -13.54 1.67
N PHE A 141 -7.94 -14.02 2.13
CA PHE A 141 -7.02 -13.24 2.97
C PHE A 141 -5.58 -13.39 2.51
N TRP A 142 -4.79 -12.37 2.81
CA TRP A 142 -3.34 -12.43 2.72
C TRP A 142 -2.75 -13.04 3.99
N SER A 143 -1.90 -14.03 3.84
CA SER A 143 -1.05 -14.54 4.91
C SER A 143 0.40 -14.12 4.70
N ASN A 144 1.09 -13.77 5.78
CA ASN A 144 2.50 -13.43 5.76
C ASN A 144 3.34 -14.70 5.95
N GLU A 145 3.92 -15.24 4.88
CA GLU A 145 4.76 -16.44 4.93
C GLU A 145 6.23 -16.12 5.19
N ILE A 146 6.69 -14.96 4.72
CA ILE A 146 8.03 -14.46 5.02
C ILE A 146 7.86 -13.13 5.71
N ALA A 147 8.19 -13.08 7.00
CA ALA A 147 8.12 -11.87 7.80
C ALA A 147 8.92 -10.74 7.13
N VAL A 148 8.38 -9.53 7.18
CA VAL A 148 9.08 -8.36 6.65
C VAL A 148 10.42 -8.19 7.34
N CYS A 149 11.49 -8.18 6.56
CA CYS A 149 12.86 -8.09 7.03
C CYS A 149 13.72 -7.21 6.12
N LEU A 150 14.83 -6.74 6.65
CA LEU A 150 15.85 -6.02 5.91
C LEU A 150 17.00 -7.00 5.60
N LEU A 151 17.35 -7.13 4.34
CA LEU A 151 18.38 -8.06 3.87
C LEU A 151 19.36 -7.36 2.92
N ALA A 152 20.60 -7.86 2.88
CA ALA A 152 21.49 -7.56 1.76
C ALA A 152 20.89 -8.12 0.46
N ILE A 153 21.05 -7.40 -0.65
CA ILE A 153 20.47 -7.79 -1.95
C ILE A 153 20.88 -9.21 -2.36
N ASP A 154 22.13 -9.59 -2.16
CA ASP A 154 22.59 -10.95 -2.49
C ASP A 154 21.91 -12.04 -1.64
N THR A 155 21.59 -11.72 -0.39
CA THR A 155 20.84 -12.65 0.49
C THR A 155 19.40 -12.75 0.04
N ALA A 156 18.78 -11.63 -0.36
CA ALA A 156 17.43 -11.62 -0.91
C ALA A 156 17.35 -12.43 -2.20
N LYS A 157 18.32 -12.29 -3.12
CA LYS A 157 18.40 -13.07 -4.37
C LYS A 157 18.46 -14.58 -4.10
N ARG A 158 19.26 -15.02 -3.11
CA ARG A 158 19.32 -16.44 -2.70
C ARG A 158 18.00 -16.92 -2.14
N LEU A 159 17.38 -16.15 -1.24
CA LEU A 159 16.09 -16.49 -0.65
C LEU A 159 15.00 -16.60 -1.72
N ILE A 160 14.96 -15.71 -2.69
CA ILE A 160 14.02 -15.76 -3.82
C ILE A 160 14.25 -17.03 -4.64
N HIS A 161 15.50 -17.36 -4.94
CA HIS A 161 15.85 -18.59 -5.66
C HIS A 161 15.38 -19.84 -4.91
N ASP A 162 15.66 -19.92 -3.59
CA ASP A 162 15.31 -21.08 -2.76
C ASP A 162 13.82 -21.26 -2.52
N ARG A 163 13.04 -20.16 -2.60
CA ARG A 163 11.59 -20.17 -2.35
C ARG A 163 10.75 -20.34 -3.61
N GLU A 164 11.34 -20.16 -4.79
CA GLU A 164 10.66 -20.28 -6.07
C GLU A 164 9.27 -19.59 -6.09
N PRO A 165 9.19 -18.28 -5.76
CA PRO A 165 7.90 -17.62 -5.69
C PRO A 165 7.21 -17.57 -7.05
N GLU A 166 5.88 -17.55 -7.04
CA GLU A 166 5.10 -17.34 -8.26
C GLU A 166 5.42 -15.97 -8.90
N MET A 167 5.70 -14.98 -8.05
CA MET A 167 6.02 -13.64 -8.51
C MET A 167 6.92 -12.89 -7.52
N VAL A 168 7.76 -12.03 -8.10
CA VAL A 168 8.54 -11.02 -7.37
C VAL A 168 8.11 -9.65 -7.84
N VAL A 169 7.76 -8.76 -6.91
CA VAL A 169 7.30 -7.39 -7.20
C VAL A 169 8.11 -6.36 -6.41
N GLY A 170 8.45 -5.24 -7.02
CA GLY A 170 9.19 -4.20 -6.32
C GLY A 170 10.07 -3.33 -7.22
N ASP A 171 11.02 -2.62 -6.59
CA ASP A 171 11.91 -1.64 -7.22
C ASP A 171 13.40 -1.96 -6.98
N VAL A 172 13.76 -3.20 -6.79
CA VAL A 172 15.15 -3.63 -6.58
C VAL A 172 15.67 -4.27 -7.86
N ASP A 173 16.73 -3.70 -8.44
CA ASP A 173 17.45 -4.18 -9.63
C ASP A 173 18.35 -5.40 -9.32
#